data_3e9017222a591debfad89e8b8f410a1c
#
_entry.id   3e9017222a591debfad89e8b8f410a1c
#
_cell.length_a   1.000
_cell.length_b   1.000
_cell.length_c   1.000
_cell.angle_alpha   90.00
_cell.angle_beta   90.00
_cell.angle_gamma   90.00
#
_symmetry.space_group_name_H-M   'P 1'
#
loop_
_entity.id
_entity.type
_entity.pdbx_description
1 polymer ?
#
loop_
_entity_poly.entity_id
_entity_poly.type
_entity_poly.pdbx_seq_one_letter_code
_entity_poly.pdbx_strand_id
1 'polypeptide(L)'
;MPYPKEIVDLGEKVKNWGRWGDDDEIGTINFITNEVVKEATKCVISGKRFSLAFPLQQKGGLQLGSMPGRVNPLRTMIQLNTPVIGDPTLFCTSDDVVTMGLQAATHWDGLCHASWNGKIYGGRDASTITYDGASVCGIEKITSLTSRGVLLDIASLYGLEELPGGHAISYQDCLNAEKKQ
;
A
#
# COMPACT_ATOMS: atom_id res chain seq x y z
N MET A 1 12.04 22.96 -12.90
CA MET A 1 13.49 22.71 -13.01
C MET A 1 13.67 21.24 -13.41
N PRO A 2 14.59 20.91 -14.29
CA PRO A 2 14.88 19.49 -14.57
C PRO A 2 15.42 18.82 -13.30
N TYR A 3 15.14 17.51 -13.14
CA TYR A 3 15.67 16.75 -12.04
C TYR A 3 17.22 16.68 -12.10
N PRO A 4 17.90 16.59 -10.95
CA PRO A 4 19.34 16.34 -10.92
C PRO A 4 19.68 15.07 -11.71
N LYS A 5 20.81 15.10 -12.39
CA LYS A 5 21.23 14.00 -13.26
C LYS A 5 21.33 12.66 -12.49
N GLU A 6 21.80 12.71 -11.27
CA GLU A 6 21.94 11.54 -10.38
C GLU A 6 20.59 10.83 -10.13
N ILE A 7 19.51 11.59 -10.02
CA ILE A 7 18.15 11.06 -9.84
C ILE A 7 17.66 10.40 -11.13
N VAL A 8 17.94 11.02 -12.27
CA VAL A 8 17.58 10.45 -13.58
C VAL A 8 18.35 9.14 -13.82
N ASP A 9 19.65 9.15 -13.58
CA ASP A 9 20.51 7.97 -13.74
C ASP A 9 20.09 6.83 -12.79
N LEU A 10 19.70 7.17 -11.55
CA LEU A 10 19.17 6.19 -10.60
C LEU A 10 17.85 5.59 -11.10
N GLY A 11 16.92 6.43 -11.60
CA GLY A 11 15.65 5.97 -12.16
C GLY A 11 15.84 4.99 -13.30
N GLU A 12 16.77 5.27 -14.23
CA GLU A 12 17.10 4.36 -15.33
C GLU A 12 17.75 3.05 -14.83
N LYS A 13 18.60 3.13 -13.82
CA LYS A 13 19.28 1.96 -13.25
C LYS A 13 18.33 0.98 -12.56
N VAL A 14 17.29 1.48 -11.87
CA VAL A 14 16.34 0.64 -11.13
C VAL A 14 15.10 0.27 -11.93
N LYS A 15 14.95 0.83 -13.12
CA LYS A 15 13.82 0.56 -14.02
C LYS A 15 13.80 -0.90 -14.45
N ASN A 16 12.67 -1.56 -14.26
CA ASN A 16 12.46 -2.97 -14.61
C ASN A 16 11.35 -3.18 -15.65
N TRP A 17 11.03 -2.13 -16.39
CA TRP A 17 10.00 -2.17 -17.44
C TRP A 17 10.34 -3.19 -18.52
N GLY A 18 9.33 -3.88 -19.03
CA GLY A 18 9.48 -4.92 -20.05
C GLY A 18 10.06 -6.25 -19.54
N ARG A 19 10.44 -6.34 -18.26
CA ARG A 19 11.01 -7.58 -17.70
C ARG A 19 10.06 -8.78 -17.80
N TRP A 20 8.76 -8.53 -17.71
CA TRP A 20 7.70 -9.54 -17.79
C TRP A 20 6.81 -9.37 -19.03
N GLY A 21 7.32 -8.68 -20.04
CA GLY A 21 6.60 -8.37 -21.27
C GLY A 21 5.97 -6.97 -21.26
N ASP A 22 5.58 -6.52 -22.45
CA ASP A 22 5.07 -5.16 -22.64
C ASP A 22 3.66 -4.97 -22.06
N ASP A 23 2.89 -6.06 -21.95
CA ASP A 23 1.54 -6.03 -21.40
C ASP A 23 1.49 -6.19 -19.88
N ASP A 24 2.63 -6.39 -19.22
CA ASP A 24 2.68 -6.54 -17.76
C ASP A 24 2.19 -5.28 -17.05
N GLU A 25 1.31 -5.49 -16.06
CA GLU A 25 0.71 -4.42 -15.26
C GLU A 25 0.93 -4.59 -13.73
N ILE A 26 1.64 -5.64 -13.32
CA ILE A 26 1.83 -5.97 -11.89
C ILE A 26 3.29 -5.96 -11.44
N GLY A 27 4.24 -5.84 -12.35
CA GLY A 27 5.67 -5.64 -12.05
C GLY A 27 6.25 -6.74 -11.18
N THR A 28 6.93 -6.36 -10.10
CA THR A 28 7.63 -7.30 -9.18
C THR A 28 6.71 -8.31 -8.49
N ILE A 29 5.39 -8.10 -8.49
CA ILE A 29 4.41 -9.10 -8.00
C ILE A 29 4.52 -10.41 -8.79
N ASN A 30 4.98 -10.37 -10.03
CA ASN A 30 5.28 -11.56 -10.84
C ASN A 30 6.29 -12.53 -10.20
N PHE A 31 7.08 -12.06 -9.23
CA PHE A 31 7.96 -12.96 -8.45
C PHE A 31 7.21 -13.82 -7.44
N ILE A 32 5.97 -13.49 -7.12
CA ILE A 32 5.15 -14.27 -6.19
C ILE A 32 4.47 -15.39 -6.97
N THR A 33 5.24 -16.44 -7.27
CA THR A 33 4.74 -17.65 -7.93
C THR A 33 4.03 -18.58 -6.94
N ASN A 34 3.33 -19.59 -7.44
CA ASN A 34 2.71 -20.60 -6.59
C ASN A 34 3.72 -21.30 -5.66
N GLU A 35 4.94 -21.52 -6.15
CA GLU A 35 6.03 -22.11 -5.37
C GLU A 35 6.46 -21.18 -4.23
N VAL A 36 6.57 -19.88 -4.50
CA VAL A 36 6.88 -18.87 -3.47
C VAL A 36 5.79 -18.83 -2.40
N VAL A 37 4.52 -18.86 -2.80
CA VAL A 37 3.38 -18.92 -1.85
C VAL A 37 3.44 -20.20 -1.02
N LYS A 38 3.68 -21.35 -1.64
CA LYS A 38 3.81 -22.63 -0.95
C LYS A 38 4.97 -22.61 0.07
N GLU A 39 6.12 -22.07 -0.30
CA GLU A 39 7.26 -21.94 0.63
C GLU A 39 6.93 -20.94 1.77
N ALA A 40 6.19 -19.87 1.49
CA ALA A 40 5.79 -18.90 2.51
C ALA A 40 4.94 -19.52 3.63
N THR A 41 4.16 -20.57 3.36
CA THR A 41 3.38 -21.27 4.40
C THR A 41 4.25 -21.88 5.50
N LYS A 42 5.49 -22.23 5.19
CA LYS A 42 6.47 -22.77 6.16
C LYS A 42 6.91 -21.73 7.21
N CYS A 43 6.65 -20.45 6.99
CA CYS A 43 6.92 -19.40 7.96
C CYS A 43 5.92 -19.36 9.11
N VAL A 44 4.80 -20.09 9.01
CA VAL A 44 3.80 -20.17 10.08
C VAL A 44 4.24 -21.21 11.11
N ILE A 45 5.02 -20.79 12.12
CA ILE A 45 5.58 -21.66 13.15
C ILE A 45 4.76 -21.59 14.44
N SER A 46 4.53 -20.38 14.96
CA SER A 46 3.88 -20.18 16.25
C SER A 46 2.37 -19.93 16.16
N GLY A 47 1.84 -19.67 14.97
CA GLY A 47 0.43 -19.27 14.76
C GLY A 47 0.08 -17.89 15.35
N LYS A 48 1.03 -17.13 15.88
CA LYS A 48 0.80 -15.76 16.34
C LYS A 48 0.40 -14.86 15.17
N ARG A 49 -0.54 -13.98 15.44
CA ARG A 49 -1.07 -13.02 14.45
C ARG A 49 -0.79 -11.60 14.93
N PHE A 50 -0.33 -10.76 14.01
CA PHE A 50 -0.06 -9.35 14.26
C PHE A 50 -0.81 -8.53 13.21
N SER A 51 -1.66 -7.61 13.64
CA SER A 51 -2.26 -6.64 12.73
C SER A 51 -1.25 -5.55 12.46
N LEU A 52 -0.95 -5.32 11.19
CA LEU A 52 -0.14 -4.19 10.72
C LEU A 52 -1.04 -3.08 10.13
N ALA A 53 -2.36 -3.26 10.20
CA ALA A 53 -3.32 -2.28 9.71
C ALA A 53 -3.37 -1.07 10.64
N PHE A 54 -3.24 0.13 10.06
CA PHE A 54 -3.52 1.37 10.76
C PHE A 54 -5.04 1.51 10.92
N PRO A 55 -5.56 1.88 12.11
CA PRO A 55 -7.00 2.00 12.33
C PRO A 55 -7.66 3.01 11.41
N LEU A 56 -8.84 2.66 10.89
CA LEU A 56 -9.71 3.58 10.17
C LEU A 56 -10.42 4.47 11.18
N GLN A 57 -9.87 5.64 11.48
CA GLN A 57 -10.40 6.56 12.49
C GLN A 57 -10.34 8.02 12.05
N GLN A 58 -11.35 8.79 12.44
CA GLN A 58 -11.42 10.21 12.11
C GLN A 58 -10.49 11.04 12.99
N LYS A 59 -10.53 10.82 14.30
CA LYS A 59 -9.68 11.53 15.28
C LYS A 59 -8.38 10.77 15.47
N GLY A 60 -7.24 11.49 15.40
CA GLY A 60 -5.92 10.86 15.49
C GLY A 60 -5.56 9.97 14.30
N GLY A 61 -6.27 10.11 13.18
CA GLY A 61 -5.94 9.43 11.93
C GLY A 61 -4.67 9.96 11.29
N LEU A 62 -4.19 9.25 10.27
CA LEU A 62 -2.90 9.51 9.61
C LEU A 62 -2.87 10.86 8.87
N GLN A 63 -4.01 11.35 8.36
CA GLN A 63 -4.05 12.60 7.59
C GLN A 63 -4.01 13.81 8.53
N LEU A 64 -2.94 14.58 8.42
CA LEU A 64 -2.69 15.76 9.26
C LEU A 64 -2.98 17.09 8.53
N GLY A 65 -3.64 17.03 7.37
CA GLY A 65 -3.97 18.21 6.57
C GLY A 65 -2.81 18.75 5.72
N SER A 66 -1.68 18.06 5.66
CA SER A 66 -0.51 18.46 4.86
C SER A 66 -0.72 18.31 3.35
N MET A 67 -1.65 17.44 2.95
CA MET A 67 -1.98 17.19 1.54
C MET A 67 -3.43 17.62 1.29
N PRO A 68 -3.66 18.62 0.41
CA PRO A 68 -5.02 19.08 0.09
C PRO A 68 -5.91 17.95 -0.42
N GLY A 69 -7.15 17.91 0.06
CA GLY A 69 -8.15 16.93 -0.35
C GLY A 69 -8.03 15.54 0.32
N ARG A 70 -6.97 15.26 1.05
CA ARG A 70 -6.86 14.04 1.85
C ARG A 70 -7.56 14.21 3.19
N VAL A 71 -8.49 13.31 3.49
CA VAL A 71 -9.27 13.31 4.73
C VAL A 71 -9.13 11.99 5.47
N ASN A 72 -9.16 12.06 6.81
CA ASN A 72 -9.28 10.86 7.63
C ASN A 72 -10.63 10.19 7.41
N PRO A 73 -10.78 8.89 7.70
CA PRO A 73 -12.05 8.19 7.57
C PRO A 73 -13.16 8.88 8.35
N LEU A 74 -14.24 9.24 7.67
CA LEU A 74 -15.48 9.75 8.26
C LEU A 74 -16.53 8.64 8.18
N ARG A 75 -16.90 8.09 9.33
CA ARG A 75 -17.95 7.09 9.44
C ARG A 75 -19.28 7.75 9.82
N THR A 76 -20.32 7.45 9.08
CA THR A 76 -21.66 7.93 9.34
C THR A 76 -22.61 6.74 9.45
N MET A 77 -23.36 6.65 10.55
CA MET A 77 -24.43 5.68 10.68
C MET A 77 -25.60 6.10 9.80
N ILE A 78 -26.11 5.18 8.98
CA ILE A 78 -27.25 5.41 8.09
C ILE A 78 -28.52 4.68 8.57
N GLN A 79 -28.33 3.62 9.36
CA GLN A 79 -29.40 2.92 10.05
C GLN A 79 -28.97 2.59 11.49
N LEU A 80 -29.92 2.66 12.42
CA LEU A 80 -29.71 2.34 13.84
C LEU A 80 -30.83 1.45 14.33
N ASN A 81 -30.53 0.17 14.61
CA ASN A 81 -31.50 -0.80 15.13
C ASN A 81 -32.80 -0.80 14.35
N THR A 82 -32.72 -0.74 13.02
CA THR A 82 -33.89 -0.69 12.14
C THR A 82 -34.52 -2.07 12.04
N PRO A 83 -35.80 -2.26 12.38
CA PRO A 83 -36.46 -3.56 12.27
C PRO A 83 -36.53 -4.04 10.83
N VAL A 84 -36.06 -5.27 10.58
CA VAL A 84 -36.11 -5.87 9.23
C VAL A 84 -37.47 -6.43 8.90
N ILE A 85 -38.19 -6.96 9.91
CA ILE A 85 -39.51 -7.58 9.75
C ILE A 85 -40.61 -6.83 10.49
N GLY A 86 -40.43 -5.54 10.75
CA GLY A 86 -41.41 -4.65 11.35
C GLY A 86 -41.51 -4.71 12.87
N ASP A 87 -41.02 -5.70 13.54
CA ASP A 87 -40.98 -5.83 15.00
C ASP A 87 -39.59 -5.52 15.54
N PRO A 88 -39.43 -4.40 16.31
CA PRO A 88 -38.13 -4.00 16.85
C PRO A 88 -37.55 -4.94 17.92
N THR A 89 -38.34 -5.88 18.42
CA THR A 89 -37.90 -6.86 19.44
C THR A 89 -37.35 -8.13 18.84
N LEU A 90 -37.49 -8.36 17.54
CA LEU A 90 -37.08 -9.58 16.87
C LEU A 90 -35.71 -9.42 16.19
N PHE A 91 -35.69 -8.84 15.01
CA PHE A 91 -34.47 -8.73 14.21
C PHE A 91 -34.30 -7.31 13.67
N CYS A 92 -33.19 -6.68 14.08
CA CYS A 92 -32.84 -5.33 13.68
C CYS A 92 -31.43 -5.29 13.10
N THR A 93 -31.19 -4.34 12.22
CA THR A 93 -29.87 -4.06 11.64
C THR A 93 -29.42 -2.62 11.87
N SER A 94 -28.13 -2.42 11.86
CA SER A 94 -27.51 -1.10 11.86
C SER A 94 -26.46 -1.07 10.75
N ASP A 95 -26.52 -0.04 9.90
CA ASP A 95 -25.62 0.13 8.79
C ASP A 95 -24.88 1.46 8.87
N ASP A 96 -23.69 1.47 8.31
CA ASP A 96 -22.85 2.66 8.23
C ASP A 96 -22.17 2.80 6.86
N VAL A 97 -21.66 3.99 6.61
CA VAL A 97 -20.90 4.35 5.43
C VAL A 97 -19.59 5.00 5.86
N VAL A 98 -18.54 4.76 5.09
CA VAL A 98 -17.23 5.41 5.28
C VAL A 98 -16.90 6.23 4.04
N THR A 99 -16.54 7.50 4.26
CA THR A 99 -15.94 8.37 3.26
C THR A 99 -14.50 8.68 3.68
N MET A 100 -13.53 8.42 2.82
CA MET A 100 -12.13 8.62 3.16
C MET A 100 -11.23 8.83 1.93
N GLY A 101 -10.08 9.48 2.12
CA GLY A 101 -8.97 9.36 1.19
C GLY A 101 -8.38 7.95 1.31
N LEU A 102 -8.08 7.28 0.20
CA LEU A 102 -7.54 5.92 0.24
C LEU A 102 -6.19 5.85 0.96
N GLN A 103 -5.37 6.91 0.89
CA GLN A 103 -4.10 7.03 1.60
C GLN A 103 -4.26 7.39 3.09
N ALA A 104 -5.46 7.31 3.65
CA ALA A 104 -5.72 7.67 5.05
C ALA A 104 -5.39 6.55 6.05
N ALA A 105 -5.12 5.35 5.59
CA ALA A 105 -4.75 4.20 6.43
C ALA A 105 -3.86 3.25 5.64
N THR A 106 -3.57 2.07 6.19
CA THR A 106 -2.77 1.04 5.51
C THR A 106 -3.45 0.58 4.22
N HIS A 107 -2.76 0.71 3.10
CA HIS A 107 -3.26 0.38 1.77
C HIS A 107 -2.12 0.01 0.83
N TRP A 108 -2.46 -0.46 -0.36
CA TRP A 108 -1.55 -0.67 -1.48
C TRP A 108 -1.91 0.26 -2.62
N ASP A 109 -0.90 0.84 -3.26
CA ASP A 109 -1.06 1.62 -4.48
C ASP A 109 -0.87 0.73 -5.71
N GLY A 110 -1.66 0.99 -6.76
CA GLY A 110 -1.39 0.45 -8.08
C GLY A 110 -0.15 1.09 -8.72
N LEU A 111 0.45 0.42 -9.70
CA LEU A 111 1.65 0.93 -10.40
C LEU A 111 1.37 2.20 -11.23
N CYS A 112 0.11 2.59 -11.37
CA CYS A 112 -0.31 3.86 -11.95
C CYS A 112 -0.24 5.03 -10.96
N HIS A 113 -0.11 4.79 -9.62
CA HIS A 113 -0.19 5.84 -8.62
C HIS A 113 0.89 6.91 -8.76
N ALA A 114 2.08 6.54 -9.20
CA ALA A 114 3.19 7.46 -9.39
C ALA A 114 3.62 7.51 -10.86
N SER A 115 3.94 8.70 -11.34
CA SER A 115 4.48 8.90 -12.67
C SER A 115 5.84 9.62 -12.63
N TRP A 116 6.68 9.28 -13.56
CA TRP A 116 7.99 9.90 -13.77
C TRP A 116 8.12 10.33 -15.22
N ASN A 117 8.46 11.61 -15.44
CA ASN A 117 8.62 12.19 -16.77
C ASN A 117 7.41 11.90 -17.70
N GLY A 118 6.19 12.05 -17.17
CA GLY A 118 4.95 11.81 -17.90
C GLY A 118 4.65 10.32 -18.19
N LYS A 119 5.38 9.41 -17.57
CA LYS A 119 5.21 7.95 -17.74
C LYS A 119 4.94 7.26 -16.42
N ILE A 120 4.09 6.24 -16.47
CA ILE A 120 3.86 5.26 -15.42
C ILE A 120 4.58 3.96 -15.74
N TYR A 121 4.41 2.93 -14.93
CA TYR A 121 5.02 1.62 -15.13
C TYR A 121 4.82 1.08 -16.55
N GLY A 122 5.85 0.44 -17.08
CA GLY A 122 5.87 -0.07 -18.46
C GLY A 122 6.05 1.00 -19.52
N GLY A 123 6.38 2.25 -19.15
CA GLY A 123 6.56 3.36 -20.10
C GLY A 123 5.25 3.92 -20.68
N ARG A 124 4.12 3.51 -20.12
CA ARG A 124 2.79 3.96 -20.53
C ARG A 124 2.60 5.44 -20.20
N ASP A 125 1.78 6.14 -20.96
CA ASP A 125 1.53 7.56 -20.75
C ASP A 125 0.73 7.81 -19.47
N ALA A 126 1.13 8.79 -18.67
CA ALA A 126 0.43 9.16 -17.44
C ALA A 126 -0.98 9.71 -17.71
N SER A 127 -1.27 10.17 -18.94
CA SER A 127 -2.61 10.62 -19.35
C SER A 127 -3.66 9.50 -19.40
N THR A 128 -3.25 8.25 -19.25
CA THR A 128 -4.17 7.11 -19.06
C THR A 128 -4.90 7.17 -17.70
N ILE A 129 -4.45 8.06 -16.78
CA ILE A 129 -5.11 8.33 -15.52
C ILE A 129 -6.01 9.53 -15.71
N THR A 130 -7.29 9.35 -15.50
CA THR A 130 -8.33 10.37 -15.65
C THR A 130 -9.17 10.51 -14.39
N TYR A 131 -10.19 11.37 -14.42
CA TYR A 131 -11.18 11.44 -13.32
C TYR A 131 -11.99 10.16 -13.13
N ASP A 132 -12.05 9.31 -14.16
CA ASP A 132 -12.72 8.00 -14.08
C ASP A 132 -11.80 6.89 -13.52
N GLY A 133 -10.54 7.23 -13.22
CA GLY A 133 -9.52 6.32 -12.72
C GLY A 133 -8.44 6.02 -13.74
N ALA A 134 -7.64 4.99 -13.46
CA ALA A 134 -6.58 4.52 -14.35
C ALA A 134 -7.11 3.40 -15.26
N SER A 135 -6.84 3.49 -16.55
CA SER A 135 -7.21 2.45 -17.51
C SER A 135 -6.21 1.28 -17.55
N VAL A 136 -5.00 1.51 -17.02
CA VAL A 136 -3.92 0.52 -16.96
C VAL A 136 -3.15 0.61 -15.64
N CYS A 137 -2.52 -0.46 -15.22
CA CYS A 137 -1.68 -0.54 -14.02
C CYS A 137 -2.41 -0.15 -12.71
N GLY A 138 -3.74 -0.25 -12.68
CA GLY A 138 -4.53 -0.04 -11.48
C GLY A 138 -4.33 -1.15 -10.45
N ILE A 139 -4.71 -0.89 -9.19
CA ILE A 139 -4.55 -1.87 -8.11
C ILE A 139 -5.40 -3.14 -8.33
N GLU A 140 -6.48 -3.05 -9.09
CA GLU A 140 -7.36 -4.17 -9.44
C GLU A 140 -6.66 -5.26 -10.26
N LYS A 141 -5.51 -4.95 -10.86
CA LYS A 141 -4.68 -5.94 -11.57
C LYS A 141 -4.03 -6.93 -10.60
N ILE A 142 -3.89 -6.56 -9.33
CA ILE A 142 -3.37 -7.42 -8.27
C ILE A 142 -4.56 -8.06 -7.57
N THR A 143 -5.02 -9.20 -8.07
CA THR A 143 -6.21 -9.90 -7.56
C THR A 143 -6.00 -10.55 -6.19
N SER A 144 -4.76 -10.88 -5.84
CA SER A 144 -4.37 -11.39 -4.54
C SER A 144 -2.91 -11.12 -4.26
N LEU A 145 -2.57 -10.94 -2.99
CA LEU A 145 -1.19 -10.77 -2.54
C LEU A 145 -0.97 -11.64 -1.30
N THR A 146 -0.28 -12.74 -1.47
CA THR A 146 0.07 -13.68 -0.37
C THR A 146 1.50 -14.11 -0.54
N SER A 147 2.34 -13.82 0.44
CA SER A 147 3.76 -14.20 0.41
C SER A 147 4.35 -14.14 1.82
N ARG A 148 5.65 -14.45 1.93
CA ARG A 148 6.43 -14.21 3.14
C ARG A 148 6.66 -12.71 3.29
N GLY A 149 6.35 -12.17 4.46
CA GLY A 149 6.79 -10.84 4.87
C GLY A 149 8.18 -10.89 5.52
N VAL A 150 8.97 -9.84 5.32
CA VAL A 150 10.24 -9.64 6.01
C VAL A 150 10.16 -8.31 6.77
N LEU A 151 10.32 -8.35 8.08
CA LEU A 151 10.46 -7.15 8.89
C LEU A 151 11.95 -6.76 8.92
N LEU A 152 12.28 -5.55 8.52
CA LEU A 152 13.62 -4.98 8.64
C LEU A 152 13.56 -3.89 9.72
N ASP A 153 13.96 -4.22 10.95
CA ASP A 153 13.97 -3.29 12.09
C ASP A 153 15.17 -2.35 12.01
N ILE A 154 15.05 -1.34 11.17
CA ILE A 154 16.13 -0.36 10.94
C ILE A 154 16.35 0.51 12.19
N ALA A 155 15.29 0.89 12.92
CA ALA A 155 15.44 1.73 14.12
C ALA A 155 16.35 1.04 15.16
N SER A 156 16.18 -0.27 15.35
CA SER A 156 17.01 -1.04 16.28
C SER A 156 18.48 -1.12 15.90
N LEU A 157 18.87 -0.93 14.62
CA LEU A 157 20.27 -0.84 14.22
C LEU A 157 20.97 0.35 14.89
N TYR A 158 20.22 1.44 15.09
CA TYR A 158 20.68 2.68 15.66
C TYR A 158 20.38 2.79 17.17
N GLY A 159 19.82 1.75 17.79
CA GLY A 159 19.42 1.75 19.19
C GLY A 159 18.24 2.67 19.49
N LEU A 160 17.37 2.92 18.52
CA LEU A 160 16.23 3.81 18.58
C LEU A 160 14.91 3.00 18.61
N GLU A 161 13.88 3.55 19.26
CA GLU A 161 12.51 3.01 19.17
C GLU A 161 11.86 3.36 17.82
N GLU A 162 12.16 4.56 17.31
CA GLU A 162 11.72 5.03 16.00
C GLU A 162 12.80 5.86 15.32
N LEU A 163 12.79 5.86 13.98
CA LEU A 163 13.70 6.72 13.22
C LEU A 163 13.22 8.17 13.24
N PRO A 164 14.14 9.16 13.36
CA PRO A 164 13.78 10.56 13.24
C PRO A 164 13.21 10.85 11.86
N GLY A 165 12.25 11.80 11.79
CA GLY A 165 11.69 12.24 10.52
C GLY A 165 12.78 12.70 9.55
N GLY A 166 12.69 12.26 8.28
CA GLY A 166 13.68 12.58 7.26
C GLY A 166 14.92 11.67 7.24
N HIS A 167 15.02 10.68 8.11
CA HIS A 167 16.11 9.70 8.05
C HIS A 167 16.07 8.92 6.73
N ALA A 168 17.14 8.97 5.96
CA ALA A 168 17.26 8.23 4.70
C ALA A 168 17.75 6.80 4.98
N ILE A 169 16.87 5.83 4.76
CA ILE A 169 17.23 4.40 4.88
C ILE A 169 18.02 4.00 3.64
N SER A 170 19.25 3.53 3.85
CA SER A 170 20.12 3.05 2.77
C SER A 170 19.91 1.56 2.50
N TYR A 171 20.37 1.10 1.32
CA TYR A 171 20.44 -0.33 1.02
C TYR A 171 21.31 -1.09 2.04
N GLN A 172 22.39 -0.46 2.53
CA GLN A 172 23.25 -1.07 3.53
C GLN A 172 22.53 -1.26 4.88
N ASP A 173 21.62 -0.35 5.26
CA ASP A 173 20.79 -0.50 6.46
C ASP A 173 19.89 -1.73 6.33
N CYS A 174 19.27 -1.92 5.17
CA CYS A 174 18.45 -3.11 4.91
C CYS A 174 19.28 -4.40 5.06
N LEU A 175 20.48 -4.47 4.47
CA LEU A 175 21.37 -5.62 4.60
C LEU A 175 21.83 -5.86 6.05
N ASN A 176 22.09 -4.78 6.79
CA ASN A 176 22.49 -4.88 8.19
C ASN A 176 21.34 -5.36 9.09
N ALA A 177 20.11 -4.89 8.82
CA ALA A 177 18.94 -5.36 9.54
C ALA A 177 18.66 -6.85 9.26
N GLU A 178 18.74 -7.28 8.02
CA GLU A 178 18.61 -8.69 7.64
C GLU A 178 19.62 -9.60 8.35
N LYS A 179 20.88 -9.16 8.50
CA LYS A 179 21.91 -9.94 9.19
C LYS A 179 21.72 -9.96 10.70
N LYS A 180 21.06 -8.96 11.27
CA LYS A 180 20.86 -8.85 12.73
C LYS A 180 19.70 -9.73 13.20
N GLN A 181 18.74 -10.01 12.36
CA GLN A 181 17.55 -10.83 12.62
C GLN A 181 17.78 -12.32 12.36
#